data_96a9b483baf27b49e23994da6fdbe501
#
_entry.id   96a9b483baf27b49e23994da6fdbe501
#
_cell.length_a   1.000
_cell.length_b   1.000
_cell.length_c   1.000
_cell.angle_alpha   90.00
_cell.angle_beta   90.00
_cell.angle_gamma   90.00
#
_symmetry.space_group_name_H-M   'P 1'
#
loop_
_entity.id
_entity.type
_entity.pdbx_description
1 polymer ?
#
loop_
_entity_poly.entity_id
_entity_poly.type
_entity_poly.pdbx_seq_one_letter_code
_entity_poly.pdbx_strand_id
1 'polypeptide(L)'
;MPGDGWFAPSLHPGPGASDEPAQTVALLRDGINARGVASGPMAKVVLDSTQHWLPADLQWAASYLSNLPPAPAPSQAPEADPTLRATGARLYTDRCADCHGADGQGVRGVYPPLAGNPTVVQPSVLTLIRVLDHGGFAAATAGNPKPYGMPPAML
;
A
#
# COMPACT_ATOMS: atom_id res chain seq x y z
N MET A 1 -8.51 -12.22 -9.68
CA MET A 1 -9.23 -13.35 -9.08
C MET A 1 -10.66 -12.91 -8.86
N PRO A 2 -11.64 -13.45 -9.57
CA PRO A 2 -13.05 -13.16 -9.29
C PRO A 2 -13.40 -13.93 -8.02
N GLY A 3 -13.71 -13.25 -6.94
CA GLY A 3 -14.23 -13.88 -5.73
C GLY A 3 -13.79 -13.25 -4.41
N ASP A 4 -12.58 -12.73 -4.31
CA ASP A 4 -12.05 -12.34 -2.99
C ASP A 4 -12.30 -10.87 -2.63
N GLY A 5 -12.98 -10.10 -3.49
CA GLY A 5 -13.34 -8.70 -3.23
C GLY A 5 -12.16 -7.74 -3.10
N TRP A 6 -10.97 -8.11 -3.58
CA TRP A 6 -9.83 -7.21 -3.66
C TRP A 6 -9.90 -6.38 -4.95
N PHE A 7 -9.48 -5.14 -4.84
CA PHE A 7 -9.36 -4.24 -5.99
C PHE A 7 -7.92 -4.19 -6.47
N ALA A 8 -7.72 -4.43 -7.77
CA ALA A 8 -6.42 -4.23 -8.41
C ALA A 8 -6.28 -2.76 -8.81
N PRO A 9 -5.40 -1.98 -8.16
CA PRO A 9 -5.20 -0.58 -8.52
C PRO A 9 -4.57 -0.47 -9.90
N SER A 10 -4.70 0.72 -10.51
CA SER A 10 -3.98 1.04 -11.74
C SER A 10 -2.47 0.95 -11.52
N LEU A 11 -1.76 0.38 -12.47
CA LEU A 11 -0.29 0.38 -12.50
C LEU A 11 0.29 1.68 -13.09
N HIS A 12 -0.55 2.54 -13.64
CA HIS A 12 -0.13 3.84 -14.13
C HIS A 12 0.26 4.75 -12.95
N PRO A 13 1.36 5.48 -13.04
CA PRO A 13 1.74 6.43 -12.00
C PRO A 13 0.61 7.44 -11.73
N GLY A 14 0.31 7.68 -10.47
CA GLY A 14 -0.62 8.74 -10.08
C GLY A 14 -0.03 10.13 -10.34
N PRO A 15 -0.86 11.18 -10.35
CA PRO A 15 -0.38 12.56 -10.48
C PRO A 15 0.65 12.88 -9.37
N GLY A 16 1.84 13.32 -9.75
CA GLY A 16 2.91 13.65 -8.82
C GLY A 16 3.62 12.46 -8.18
N ALA A 17 3.31 11.24 -8.59
CA ALA A 17 4.08 10.07 -8.19
C ALA A 17 5.41 10.07 -8.96
N SER A 18 6.46 10.49 -8.32
CA SER A 18 7.81 10.11 -8.74
C SER A 18 8.03 8.66 -8.31
N ASP A 19 7.59 7.72 -9.11
CA ASP A 19 7.93 6.34 -8.86
C ASP A 19 9.38 6.12 -9.25
N GLU A 20 10.26 6.34 -8.29
CA GLU A 20 11.65 5.91 -8.43
C GLU A 20 11.63 4.40 -8.68
N PRO A 21 12.18 3.90 -9.79
CA PRO A 21 12.23 2.46 -10.07
C PRO A 21 12.74 1.64 -8.89
N ALA A 22 13.65 2.20 -8.08
CA ALA A 22 14.16 1.58 -6.88
C ALA A 22 13.08 1.22 -5.85
N GLN A 23 12.03 2.04 -5.71
CA GLN A 23 10.92 1.76 -4.79
C GLN A 23 10.06 0.59 -5.30
N THR A 24 9.86 0.52 -6.61
CA THR A 24 9.16 -0.61 -7.24
C THR A 24 9.97 -1.90 -7.10
N VAL A 25 11.28 -1.85 -7.34
CA VAL A 25 12.18 -3.00 -7.12
C VAL A 25 12.09 -3.48 -5.67
N ALA A 26 12.19 -2.57 -4.69
CA ALA A 26 12.09 -2.92 -3.29
C ALA A 26 10.75 -3.58 -2.96
N LEU A 27 9.64 -3.04 -3.46
CA LEU A 27 8.31 -3.61 -3.23
C LEU A 27 8.16 -5.02 -3.83
N LEU A 28 8.66 -5.24 -5.05
CA LEU A 28 8.59 -6.54 -5.72
C LEU A 28 9.53 -7.58 -5.11
N ARG A 29 10.72 -7.17 -4.66
CA ARG A 29 11.72 -8.07 -4.09
C ARG A 29 11.48 -8.34 -2.61
N ASP A 30 11.25 -7.27 -1.84
CA ASP A 30 11.26 -7.33 -0.38
C ASP A 30 9.86 -7.27 0.23
N GLY A 31 8.83 -6.98 -0.58
CA GLY A 31 7.45 -6.81 -0.13
C GLY A 31 7.21 -5.50 0.62
N ILE A 32 8.22 -4.66 0.75
CA ILE A 32 8.15 -3.37 1.46
C ILE A 32 9.02 -2.33 0.76
N ASN A 33 8.57 -1.09 0.79
CA ASN A 33 9.36 0.08 0.38
C ASN A 33 9.07 1.27 1.31
N ALA A 34 9.59 2.44 0.98
CA ALA A 34 9.39 3.64 1.81
C ALA A 34 7.92 4.13 1.85
N ARG A 35 7.08 3.72 0.90
CA ARG A 35 5.71 4.21 0.71
C ARG A 35 4.63 3.22 1.13
N GLY A 36 4.97 1.95 1.30
CA GLY A 36 3.98 0.94 1.63
C GLY A 36 4.51 -0.48 1.71
N VAL A 37 3.58 -1.38 1.89
CA VAL A 37 3.80 -2.82 2.05
C VAL A 37 2.88 -3.58 1.09
N ALA A 38 3.41 -4.58 0.42
CA ALA A 38 2.62 -5.53 -0.35
C ALA A 38 1.85 -6.45 0.61
N SER A 39 0.54 -6.29 0.68
CA SER A 39 -0.35 -7.09 1.51
C SER A 39 -1.44 -7.78 0.68
N GLY A 40 -2.24 -8.63 1.31
CA GLY A 40 -3.30 -9.38 0.64
C GLY A 40 -2.76 -10.23 -0.51
N PRO A 41 -3.46 -10.28 -1.67
CA PRO A 41 -3.01 -11.07 -2.82
C PRO A 41 -1.61 -10.69 -3.32
N MET A 42 -1.21 -9.42 -3.20
CA MET A 42 0.11 -8.99 -3.62
C MET A 42 1.23 -9.54 -2.73
N ALA A 43 0.98 -9.76 -1.44
CA ALA A 43 1.94 -10.45 -0.58
C ALA A 43 2.25 -11.86 -1.10
N LYS A 44 1.22 -12.58 -1.59
CA LYS A 44 1.41 -13.91 -2.18
C LYS A 44 2.21 -13.85 -3.49
N VAL A 45 1.99 -12.84 -4.33
CA VAL A 45 2.78 -12.64 -5.55
C VAL A 45 4.25 -12.42 -5.21
N VAL A 46 4.55 -11.61 -4.19
CA VAL A 46 5.92 -11.41 -3.72
C VAL A 46 6.50 -12.73 -3.20
N LEU A 47 5.77 -13.42 -2.32
CA LEU A 47 6.24 -14.65 -1.69
C LEU A 47 6.57 -15.75 -2.70
N ASP A 48 5.66 -15.98 -3.65
CA ASP A 48 5.75 -17.15 -4.53
C ASP A 48 6.47 -16.85 -5.85
N SER A 49 6.70 -15.58 -6.18
CA SER A 49 7.19 -15.20 -7.51
C SER A 49 8.26 -14.11 -7.46
N THR A 50 7.89 -12.86 -7.24
CA THR A 50 8.77 -11.74 -7.57
C THR A 50 10.03 -11.63 -6.72
N GLN A 51 10.03 -12.11 -5.48
CA GLN A 51 11.25 -12.17 -4.66
C GLN A 51 12.34 -13.07 -5.24
N HIS A 52 11.96 -14.00 -6.13
CA HIS A 52 12.87 -14.97 -6.77
C HIS A 52 13.33 -14.53 -8.16
N TRP A 53 12.87 -13.38 -8.64
CA TRP A 53 13.27 -12.86 -9.94
C TRP A 53 14.72 -12.42 -9.92
N LEU A 54 15.38 -12.52 -11.08
CA LEU A 54 16.72 -11.99 -11.24
C LEU A 54 16.72 -10.47 -11.04
N PRO A 55 17.81 -9.89 -10.51
CA PRO A 55 17.90 -8.43 -10.33
C PRO A 55 17.63 -7.64 -11.62
N ALA A 56 18.07 -8.17 -12.77
CA ALA A 56 17.83 -7.55 -14.07
C ALA A 56 16.33 -7.51 -14.41
N ASP A 57 15.59 -8.59 -14.16
CA ASP A 57 14.16 -8.66 -14.46
C ASP A 57 13.36 -7.68 -13.58
N LEU A 58 13.72 -7.56 -12.30
CA LEU A 58 13.13 -6.57 -11.39
C LEU A 58 13.38 -5.13 -11.90
N GLN A 59 14.59 -4.85 -12.39
CA GLN A 59 14.92 -3.54 -12.96
C GLN A 59 14.12 -3.25 -14.24
N TRP A 60 14.01 -4.25 -15.13
CA TRP A 60 13.22 -4.11 -16.35
C TRP A 60 11.74 -3.86 -16.03
N ALA A 61 11.15 -4.64 -15.14
CA ALA A 61 9.76 -4.46 -14.71
C ALA A 61 9.54 -3.08 -14.08
N ALA A 62 10.42 -2.65 -13.19
CA ALA A 62 10.34 -1.34 -12.55
C ALA A 62 10.48 -0.20 -13.56
N SER A 63 11.43 -0.32 -14.50
CA SER A 63 11.63 0.66 -15.57
C SER A 63 10.39 0.73 -16.50
N TYR A 64 9.80 -0.40 -16.85
CA TYR A 64 8.58 -0.42 -17.64
C TYR A 64 7.43 0.30 -16.92
N LEU A 65 7.19 -0.03 -15.65
CA LEU A 65 6.10 0.56 -14.87
C LEU A 65 6.27 2.08 -14.68
N SER A 66 7.48 2.56 -14.44
CA SER A 66 7.75 3.99 -14.28
C SER A 66 7.63 4.79 -15.58
N ASN A 67 7.70 4.13 -16.74
CA ASN A 67 7.52 4.75 -18.05
C ASN A 67 6.08 4.65 -18.59
N LEU A 68 5.16 4.05 -17.84
CA LEU A 68 3.75 4.07 -18.22
C LEU A 68 3.22 5.52 -18.22
N PRO A 69 2.32 5.88 -19.11
CA PRO A 69 1.71 7.21 -19.10
C PRO A 69 1.00 7.42 -17.74
N PRO A 70 1.01 8.64 -17.20
CA PRO A 70 0.36 8.91 -15.92
C PRO A 70 -1.13 8.60 -15.98
N ALA A 71 -1.68 8.09 -14.88
CA ALA A 71 -3.12 7.92 -14.74
C ALA A 71 -3.82 9.29 -14.83
N PRO A 72 -5.04 9.35 -15.39
CA PRO A 72 -5.85 10.55 -15.31
C PRO A 72 -5.97 11.01 -13.86
N ALA A 73 -5.90 12.33 -13.65
CA ALA A 73 -6.14 12.87 -12.31
C ALA A 73 -7.52 12.39 -11.81
N PRO A 74 -7.62 11.88 -10.58
CA PRO A 74 -8.92 11.53 -10.03
C PRO A 74 -9.81 12.77 -10.01
N SER A 75 -11.09 12.59 -10.31
CA SER A 75 -12.08 13.64 -10.08
C SER A 75 -12.00 14.05 -8.60
N GLN A 76 -12.07 15.36 -8.33
CA GLN A 76 -12.09 15.82 -6.95
C GLN A 76 -13.22 15.10 -6.21
N ALA A 77 -12.86 14.37 -5.14
CA ALA A 77 -13.85 13.81 -4.27
C ALA A 77 -14.64 14.95 -3.60
N PRO A 78 -15.95 14.78 -3.43
CA PRO A 78 -16.72 15.75 -2.65
C PRO A 78 -16.12 15.91 -1.27
N GLU A 79 -16.16 17.13 -0.74
CA GLU A 79 -15.69 17.38 0.62
C GLU A 79 -16.45 16.52 1.62
N ALA A 80 -15.72 15.82 2.48
CA ALA A 80 -16.35 14.95 3.46
C ALA A 80 -17.11 15.78 4.50
N ASP A 81 -18.28 15.29 4.88
CA ASP A 81 -19.08 15.87 5.96
C ASP A 81 -18.22 16.11 7.21
N PRO A 82 -18.29 17.31 7.82
CA PRO A 82 -17.49 17.64 9.00
C PRO A 82 -17.65 16.67 10.16
N THR A 83 -18.86 16.13 10.34
CA THR A 83 -19.17 15.15 11.39
C THR A 83 -18.47 13.81 11.13
N LEU A 84 -18.50 13.37 9.87
CA LEU A 84 -17.77 12.15 9.46
C LEU A 84 -16.26 12.33 9.60
N ARG A 85 -15.71 13.50 9.24
CA ARG A 85 -14.30 13.82 9.45
C ARG A 85 -13.90 13.76 10.92
N ALA A 86 -14.70 14.39 11.81
CA ALA A 86 -14.43 14.38 13.24
C ALA A 86 -14.50 12.96 13.83
N THR A 87 -15.49 12.17 13.38
CA THR A 87 -15.62 10.76 13.79
C THR A 87 -14.43 9.94 13.30
N GLY A 88 -14.02 10.09 12.03
CA GLY A 88 -12.86 9.42 11.47
C GLY A 88 -11.56 9.79 12.18
N ALA A 89 -11.36 11.07 12.50
CA ALA A 89 -10.19 11.53 13.24
C ALA A 89 -10.10 10.88 14.63
N ARG A 90 -11.23 10.79 15.35
CA ARG A 90 -11.27 10.12 16.66
C ARG A 90 -10.96 8.63 16.52
N LEU A 91 -11.61 7.93 15.58
CA LEU A 91 -11.34 6.51 15.34
C LEU A 91 -9.88 6.26 14.98
N TYR A 92 -9.30 7.14 14.17
CA TYR A 92 -7.88 7.08 13.82
C TYR A 92 -7.00 7.19 15.06
N THR A 93 -7.24 8.19 15.89
CA THR A 93 -6.50 8.40 17.15
C THR A 93 -6.61 7.17 18.06
N ASP A 94 -7.81 6.61 18.20
CA ASP A 94 -8.10 5.52 19.14
C ASP A 94 -7.58 4.14 18.67
N ARG A 95 -7.41 3.94 17.35
CA ARG A 95 -7.19 2.60 16.78
C ARG A 95 -5.96 2.47 15.89
N CYS A 96 -5.45 3.56 15.33
CA CYS A 96 -4.45 3.53 14.27
C CYS A 96 -3.16 4.29 14.63
N ALA A 97 -3.28 5.38 15.38
CA ALA A 97 -2.19 6.31 15.63
C ALA A 97 -1.01 5.70 16.39
N ASP A 98 -1.24 4.74 17.28
CA ASP A 98 -0.17 4.08 18.05
C ASP A 98 0.87 3.41 17.14
N CYS A 99 0.43 2.83 16.03
CA CYS A 99 1.33 2.20 15.06
C CYS A 99 1.69 3.14 13.91
N HIS A 100 0.70 3.86 13.37
CA HIS A 100 0.88 4.64 12.15
C HIS A 100 1.27 6.11 12.40
N GLY A 101 1.36 6.53 13.67
CA GLY A 101 1.69 7.90 14.07
C GLY A 101 0.49 8.85 13.98
N ALA A 102 0.55 9.97 14.70
CA ALA A 102 -0.56 10.92 14.78
C ALA A 102 -0.95 11.52 13.41
N ASP A 103 0.04 11.71 12.54
CA ASP A 103 -0.13 12.28 11.20
C ASP A 103 -0.03 11.22 10.08
N GLY A 104 -0.09 9.94 10.42
CA GLY A 104 0.00 8.86 9.45
C GLY A 104 1.39 8.66 8.86
N GLN A 105 2.44 9.13 9.52
CA GLN A 105 3.82 9.05 9.04
C GLN A 105 4.43 7.65 9.13
N GLY A 106 3.85 6.78 9.96
CA GLY A 106 4.33 5.42 10.19
C GLY A 106 5.69 5.36 10.88
N VAL A 107 6.27 4.17 10.88
CA VAL A 107 7.64 3.91 11.35
C VAL A 107 8.39 3.16 10.25
N ARG A 108 9.45 3.77 9.73
CA ARG A 108 10.21 3.22 8.60
C ARG A 108 10.68 1.77 8.88
N GLY A 109 10.37 0.87 7.97
CA GLY A 109 10.73 -0.55 8.07
C GLY A 109 9.90 -1.36 9.07
N VAL A 110 8.93 -0.74 9.76
CA VAL A 110 8.08 -1.38 10.75
C VAL A 110 6.61 -1.20 10.39
N TYR A 111 6.13 0.04 10.41
CA TYR A 111 4.74 0.36 10.11
C TYR A 111 4.68 1.29 8.89
N PRO A 112 3.97 0.91 7.83
CA PRO A 112 3.92 1.73 6.61
C PRO A 112 3.27 3.08 6.88
N PRO A 113 3.71 4.15 6.19
CA PRO A 113 3.01 5.42 6.24
C PRO A 113 1.60 5.27 5.65
N LEU A 114 0.63 5.98 6.20
CA LEU A 114 -0.72 6.11 5.65
C LEU A 114 -0.87 7.43 4.89
N ALA A 115 -0.19 8.48 5.35
CA ALA A 115 -0.13 9.74 4.65
C ALA A 115 0.51 9.58 3.27
N GLY A 116 -0.22 9.92 2.22
CA GLY A 116 0.24 9.76 0.83
C GLY A 116 0.41 8.32 0.34
N ASN A 117 -0.01 7.33 1.13
CA ASN A 117 0.04 5.93 0.70
C ASN A 117 -0.95 5.70 -0.45
N PRO A 118 -0.50 5.14 -1.59
CA PRO A 118 -1.36 4.92 -2.76
C PRO A 118 -2.62 4.11 -2.45
N THR A 119 -2.55 3.12 -1.57
CA THR A 119 -3.71 2.31 -1.17
C THR A 119 -4.75 3.12 -0.40
N VAL A 120 -4.31 4.14 0.35
CA VAL A 120 -5.21 4.99 1.14
C VAL A 120 -5.82 6.10 0.30
N VAL A 121 -5.04 6.71 -0.62
CA VAL A 121 -5.47 7.89 -1.39
C VAL A 121 -6.10 7.55 -2.75
N GLN A 122 -6.10 6.28 -3.16
CA GLN A 122 -6.72 5.87 -4.42
C GLN A 122 -8.25 6.06 -4.40
N PRO A 123 -8.90 6.22 -5.58
CA PRO A 123 -10.35 6.43 -5.66
C PRO A 123 -11.18 5.28 -5.09
N SER A 124 -10.70 4.03 -5.22
CA SER A 124 -11.39 2.85 -4.67
C SER A 124 -10.96 2.58 -3.24
N VAL A 125 -11.90 2.56 -2.32
CA VAL A 125 -11.67 2.23 -0.90
C VAL A 125 -11.70 0.71 -0.62
N LEU A 126 -11.96 -0.13 -1.61
CA LEU A 126 -12.17 -1.57 -1.40
C LEU A 126 -10.95 -2.25 -0.78
N THR A 127 -9.75 -1.97 -1.28
CA THR A 127 -8.52 -2.54 -0.73
C THR A 127 -8.29 -2.09 0.71
N LEU A 128 -8.54 -0.81 1.01
CA LEU A 128 -8.44 -0.27 2.36
C LEU A 128 -9.41 -0.98 3.32
N ILE A 129 -10.67 -1.13 2.92
CA ILE A 129 -11.69 -1.85 3.69
C ILE A 129 -11.23 -3.29 3.94
N ARG A 130 -10.69 -3.98 2.92
CA ARG A 130 -10.19 -5.35 3.08
C ARG A 130 -9.03 -5.47 4.06
N VAL A 131 -8.11 -4.52 4.02
CA VAL A 131 -7.00 -4.47 4.99
C VAL A 131 -7.52 -4.21 6.40
N LEU A 132 -8.51 -3.35 6.57
CA LEU A 132 -9.14 -3.09 7.87
C LEU A 132 -9.89 -4.32 8.40
N ASP A 133 -10.61 -5.03 7.54
CA ASP A 133 -11.47 -6.15 7.88
C ASP A 133 -10.68 -7.46 8.15
N HIS A 134 -9.65 -7.72 7.33
CA HIS A 134 -8.90 -8.99 7.38
C HIS A 134 -7.47 -8.84 7.92
N GLY A 135 -7.01 -7.62 8.15
CA GLY A 135 -5.62 -7.34 8.44
C GLY A 135 -4.75 -7.23 7.19
N GLY A 136 -3.52 -6.79 7.38
CA GLY A 136 -2.51 -6.67 6.34
C GLY A 136 -1.24 -7.40 6.76
N PHE A 137 -0.85 -8.44 6.01
CA PHE A 137 0.35 -9.21 6.29
C PHE A 137 1.25 -9.22 5.06
N ALA A 138 2.49 -8.79 5.23
CA ALA A 138 3.50 -8.86 4.19
C ALA A 138 4.11 -10.26 4.08
N ALA A 139 4.68 -10.56 2.91
CA ALA A 139 5.49 -11.74 2.73
C ALA A 139 6.80 -11.64 3.53
N ALA A 140 7.25 -12.75 4.12
CA ALA A 140 8.61 -12.88 4.61
C ALA A 140 9.56 -13.07 3.43
N THR A 141 10.55 -12.20 3.31
CA THR A 141 11.54 -12.19 2.23
C THR A 141 12.94 -11.98 2.82
N ALA A 142 13.97 -12.11 2.01
CA ALA A 142 15.35 -11.84 2.45
C ALA A 142 15.53 -10.38 2.94
N GLY A 143 14.87 -9.42 2.29
CA GLY A 143 14.94 -8.00 2.68
C GLY A 143 13.96 -7.61 3.80
N ASN A 144 12.97 -8.46 4.10
CA ASN A 144 11.99 -8.28 5.18
C ASN A 144 11.69 -9.62 5.86
N PRO A 145 12.66 -10.18 6.61
CA PRO A 145 12.55 -11.55 7.11
C PRO A 145 11.54 -11.76 8.25
N LYS A 146 11.17 -10.69 8.93
CA LYS A 146 10.20 -10.72 10.03
C LYS A 146 9.21 -9.56 9.89
N PRO A 147 8.33 -9.61 8.87
CA PRO A 147 7.39 -8.53 8.63
C PRO A 147 6.41 -8.37 9.81
N TYR A 148 6.14 -7.13 10.17
CA TYR A 148 5.04 -6.83 11.07
C TYR A 148 3.73 -6.94 10.31
N GLY A 149 2.73 -7.57 10.96
CA GLY A 149 1.37 -7.64 10.43
C GLY A 149 0.48 -6.57 11.06
N MET A 150 -0.42 -6.03 10.29
CA MET A 150 -1.52 -5.24 10.80
C MET A 150 -2.67 -6.20 11.15
N PRO A 151 -3.10 -6.29 12.43
CA PRO A 151 -4.25 -7.11 12.78
C PRO A 151 -5.54 -6.54 12.17
N PRO A 152 -6.60 -7.35 12.00
CA PRO A 152 -7.92 -6.83 11.66
C PRO A 152 -8.36 -5.76 12.65
N ALA A 153 -8.88 -4.65 12.15
CA ALA A 153 -9.52 -3.66 13.00
C ALA A 153 -10.88 -4.23 13.39
N MET A 154 -11.00 -4.76 14.60
CA MET A 154 -12.30 -5.15 15.15
C MET A 154 -13.07 -3.86 15.43
N LEU A 155 -13.97 -3.53 14.52
CA LEU A 155 -14.90 -2.40 14.60
C LEU A 155 -16.13 -2.81 15.39
#